data_a6a2b85b49757f4b8770009af8d80d32
#
_entry.id   a6a2b85b49757f4b8770009af8d80d32
#
_cell.length_a   1.000
_cell.length_b   1.000
_cell.length_c   1.000
_cell.angle_alpha   90.00
_cell.angle_beta   90.00
_cell.angle_gamma   90.00
#
_symmetry.space_group_name_H-M   'P 1'
#
loop_
_entity.id
_entity.type
_entity.pdbx_description
1 polymer ?
#
loop_
_entity_poly.entity_id
_entity_poly.type
_entity_poly.pdbx_seq_one_letter_code
_entity_poly.pdbx_strand_id
1 'polypeptide(L)'
;MTRRRWILALAVLAVFAGPGSAKVPESAFNKDPWPMAKEGPVKVFILAGQSNMQGHAALRTLEYLIYNEETAVEYEHWKDRDGRWTERSDVWIWTTDGERCGNLKPGFGVNEIKMGPELGFGWVIGEHLQEQVLLIKTCWGGRSVKRDFLPPGADLPPDDVLQKELENAQKKKPETTLDDVKARYGKAYRDMIAHVGNVLGNLKQLFPKYDEQRGCELAGLVFFQGWNDMVDGEQRGEKYARYTPRLAQLINDLRKDLKAPNLPVVIGELGAGGKRGDFQAAQTAVAELPEFKGNVAFVKTVEFWEPDVEEMVDKNVWRGPDWVKFYNVGSERGYHYLGSARIYYRMGKAFGEGMVGLLAK
;
A
#
# COMPACT_ATOMS: atom_id res chain seq x y z
N MET A 1 -54.23 -13.09 26.18
CA MET A 1 -53.53 -11.79 25.93
C MET A 1 -52.40 -11.65 26.93
N THR A 2 -51.21 -12.06 26.60
CA THR A 2 -50.02 -12.02 27.48
C THR A 2 -48.91 -11.26 26.76
N ARG A 3 -48.65 -10.03 27.22
CA ARG A 3 -47.58 -9.16 26.71
C ARG A 3 -46.22 -9.69 27.18
N ARG A 4 -45.37 -10.14 26.25
CA ARG A 4 -43.93 -10.40 26.51
C ARG A 4 -43.17 -9.07 26.54
N ARG A 5 -42.61 -8.76 27.70
CA ARG A 5 -41.64 -7.67 27.86
C ARG A 5 -40.25 -8.17 27.40
N TRP A 6 -39.67 -7.48 26.43
CA TRP A 6 -38.26 -7.64 26.07
C TRP A 6 -37.43 -6.81 27.03
N ILE A 7 -36.55 -7.48 27.77
CA ILE A 7 -35.56 -6.82 28.60
C ILE A 7 -34.31 -6.67 27.71
N LEU A 8 -33.96 -5.42 27.36
CA LEU A 8 -32.66 -5.09 26.77
C LEU A 8 -31.60 -5.21 27.88
N ALA A 9 -30.72 -6.18 27.76
CA ALA A 9 -29.52 -6.25 28.58
C ALA A 9 -28.48 -5.28 27.98
N LEU A 10 -28.25 -4.14 28.64
CA LEU A 10 -27.08 -3.31 28.43
C LEU A 10 -25.86 -4.08 28.96
N ALA A 11 -24.99 -4.56 28.08
CA ALA A 11 -23.68 -5.04 28.46
C ALA A 11 -22.79 -3.81 28.74
N VAL A 12 -22.54 -3.56 30.02
CA VAL A 12 -21.52 -2.61 30.47
C VAL A 12 -20.16 -3.27 30.22
N LEU A 13 -19.41 -2.77 29.22
CA LEU A 13 -18.00 -3.11 29.06
C LEU A 13 -17.24 -2.50 30.24
N ALA A 14 -16.86 -3.34 31.20
CA ALA A 14 -15.91 -2.98 32.24
C ALA A 14 -14.51 -2.89 31.58
N VAL A 15 -14.02 -1.67 31.46
CA VAL A 15 -12.62 -1.41 31.14
C VAL A 15 -11.79 -1.81 32.35
N PHE A 16 -11.05 -2.90 32.25
CA PHE A 16 -10.04 -3.25 33.24
C PHE A 16 -8.86 -2.28 33.08
N ALA A 17 -8.80 -1.29 33.95
CA ALA A 17 -7.62 -0.48 34.17
C ALA A 17 -6.63 -1.32 34.99
N GLY A 18 -5.59 -1.89 34.33
CA GLY A 18 -4.41 -2.42 35.00
C GLY A 18 -3.55 -1.31 35.61
N PRO A 19 -2.81 -1.57 36.69
CA PRO A 19 -1.95 -0.57 37.31
C PRO A 19 -0.70 -0.35 36.46
N GLY A 20 -0.51 0.86 35.92
CA GLY A 20 0.75 1.26 35.29
C GLY A 20 0.63 1.88 33.90
N SER A 21 -0.45 2.60 33.60
CA SER A 21 -0.48 3.44 32.41
C SER A 21 0.59 4.54 32.53
N ALA A 22 1.69 4.42 31.78
CA ALA A 22 2.63 5.51 31.60
C ALA A 22 1.84 6.70 31.06
N LYS A 23 1.74 7.80 31.79
CA LYS A 23 1.06 9.03 31.35
C LYS A 23 1.84 9.57 30.15
N VAL A 24 1.21 9.54 28.98
CA VAL A 24 1.72 10.24 27.79
C VAL A 24 1.93 11.70 28.16
N PRO A 25 3.10 12.29 27.86
CA PRO A 25 3.38 13.68 28.22
C PRO A 25 2.34 14.64 27.63
N GLU A 26 1.96 15.65 28.39
CA GLU A 26 0.93 16.61 27.99
C GLU A 26 1.25 17.37 26.69
N SER A 27 2.55 17.51 26.36
CA SER A 27 3.07 18.08 25.12
C SER A 27 2.79 17.26 23.86
N ALA A 28 2.55 15.96 23.98
CA ALA A 28 2.23 15.07 22.83
C ALA A 28 0.79 15.26 22.31
N PHE A 29 -0.02 16.08 22.95
CA PHE A 29 -1.44 16.25 22.66
C PHE A 29 -1.80 17.65 22.16
N ASN A 30 -0.89 18.31 21.48
CA ASN A 30 -1.16 19.63 20.95
C ASN A 30 -2.11 19.58 19.75
N LYS A 31 -2.85 20.68 19.58
CA LYS A 31 -3.80 20.92 18.48
C LYS A 31 -3.07 20.81 17.15
N ASP A 32 -3.33 19.76 16.38
CA ASP A 32 -2.71 19.50 15.09
C ASP A 32 -1.16 19.59 15.13
N PRO A 33 -0.47 18.56 15.64
CA PRO A 33 1.00 18.57 15.74
C PRO A 33 1.69 18.59 14.38
N TRP A 34 0.95 18.31 13.29
CA TRP A 34 1.44 18.33 11.92
C TRP A 34 0.58 19.28 11.06
N PRO A 35 0.69 20.59 11.26
CA PRO A 35 -0.11 21.55 10.52
C PRO A 35 0.23 21.52 9.02
N MET A 36 -0.77 21.77 8.20
CA MET A 36 -0.59 21.89 6.76
C MET A 36 0.55 22.85 6.41
N ALA A 37 1.48 22.42 5.56
CA ALA A 37 2.60 23.23 5.10
C ALA A 37 2.09 24.46 4.31
N LYS A 38 2.76 25.61 4.50
CA LYS A 38 2.35 26.90 3.90
C LYS A 38 3.17 27.29 2.69
N GLU A 39 4.34 26.69 2.51
CA GLU A 39 5.31 27.07 1.47
C GLU A 39 5.65 25.90 0.56
N GLY A 40 6.26 26.20 -0.58
CA GLY A 40 6.70 25.22 -1.58
C GLY A 40 5.56 24.55 -2.36
N PRO A 41 5.84 23.85 -3.43
CA PRO A 41 4.86 23.05 -4.17
C PRO A 41 4.42 21.84 -3.37
N VAL A 42 3.23 21.30 -3.66
CA VAL A 42 2.79 20.02 -3.09
C VAL A 42 3.66 18.90 -3.67
N LYS A 43 4.32 18.13 -2.80
CA LYS A 43 5.15 16.97 -3.19
C LYS A 43 4.26 15.74 -3.36
N VAL A 44 4.16 15.24 -4.58
CA VAL A 44 3.24 14.16 -4.93
C VAL A 44 3.98 12.83 -5.03
N PHE A 45 3.54 11.84 -4.28
CA PHE A 45 4.06 10.47 -4.33
C PHE A 45 2.98 9.51 -4.82
N ILE A 46 3.34 8.67 -5.79
CA ILE A 46 2.46 7.63 -6.32
C ILE A 46 2.74 6.33 -5.57
N LEU A 47 1.70 5.72 -5.00
CA LEU A 47 1.77 4.42 -4.34
C LEU A 47 1.07 3.39 -5.23
N ALA A 48 1.84 2.69 -6.07
CA ALA A 48 1.31 1.79 -7.09
C ALA A 48 1.56 0.31 -6.75
N GLY A 49 0.66 -0.56 -7.19
CA GLY A 49 0.82 -2.00 -7.01
C GLY A 49 -0.49 -2.78 -6.97
N GLN A 50 -0.49 -3.85 -6.18
CA GLN A 50 -1.64 -4.73 -6.03
C GLN A 50 -2.23 -4.70 -4.60
N SER A 51 -2.95 -5.75 -4.19
CA SER A 51 -3.62 -5.84 -2.88
C SER A 51 -2.72 -5.49 -1.68
N ASN A 52 -1.45 -5.84 -1.73
CA ASN A 52 -0.51 -5.48 -0.66
C ASN A 52 -0.20 -3.97 -0.61
N MET A 53 -0.27 -3.25 -1.74
CA MET A 53 -0.24 -1.79 -1.73
C MET A 53 -1.61 -1.19 -1.35
N GLN A 54 -2.73 -1.86 -1.70
CA GLN A 54 -4.03 -1.44 -1.18
C GLN A 54 -4.06 -1.44 0.35
N GLY A 55 -3.47 -2.48 0.97
CA GLY A 55 -3.39 -2.63 2.41
C GLY A 55 -4.56 -3.42 3.01
N HIS A 56 -4.20 -4.52 3.68
CA HIS A 56 -5.16 -5.48 4.21
C HIS A 56 -5.05 -5.69 5.73
N ALA A 57 -4.23 -4.91 6.43
CA ALA A 57 -4.17 -4.98 7.89
C ALA A 57 -5.43 -4.39 8.53
N ALA A 58 -6.11 -5.13 9.38
CA ALA A 58 -7.26 -4.61 10.12
C ALA A 58 -6.82 -3.59 11.16
N LEU A 59 -7.53 -2.44 11.26
CA LEU A 59 -7.19 -1.37 12.20
C LEU A 59 -7.14 -1.84 13.66
N ARG A 60 -7.92 -2.87 14.03
CA ARG A 60 -7.85 -3.45 15.36
C ARG A 60 -6.47 -4.01 15.73
N THR A 61 -5.69 -4.48 14.72
CA THR A 61 -4.32 -4.94 14.96
C THR A 61 -3.36 -3.78 15.21
N LEU A 62 -3.64 -2.60 14.66
CA LEU A 62 -2.94 -1.36 15.01
C LEU A 62 -3.35 -0.89 16.43
N GLU A 63 -4.64 -0.93 16.75
CA GLU A 63 -5.12 -0.59 18.09
C GLU A 63 -4.47 -1.47 19.17
N TYR A 64 -4.34 -2.77 18.91
CA TYR A 64 -3.63 -3.66 19.82
C TYR A 64 -2.19 -3.20 20.06
N LEU A 65 -1.45 -2.80 19.01
CA LEU A 65 -0.08 -2.30 19.13
C LEU A 65 0.00 -0.98 19.92
N ILE A 66 -1.00 -0.12 19.79
CA ILE A 66 -1.08 1.17 20.51
C ILE A 66 -1.29 0.95 22.02
N TYR A 67 -2.12 -0.01 22.39
CA TYR A 67 -2.47 -0.26 23.78
C TYR A 67 -1.63 -1.36 24.47
N ASN A 68 -0.72 -1.99 23.75
CA ASN A 68 0.22 -2.97 24.31
C ASN A 68 1.47 -2.24 24.81
N GLU A 69 1.82 -2.41 26.09
CA GLU A 69 2.93 -1.72 26.77
C GLU A 69 4.29 -1.88 26.06
N GLU A 70 4.53 -3.03 25.42
CA GLU A 70 5.80 -3.32 24.72
C GLU A 70 5.93 -2.58 23.39
N THR A 71 4.81 -2.20 22.77
CA THR A 71 4.78 -1.63 21.41
C THR A 71 4.25 -0.20 21.37
N ALA A 72 3.55 0.26 22.41
CA ALA A 72 2.87 1.56 22.45
C ALA A 72 3.76 2.72 21.98
N VAL A 73 5.02 2.77 22.44
CA VAL A 73 5.97 3.83 22.11
C VAL A 73 6.17 4.03 20.60
N GLU A 74 6.01 2.97 19.80
CA GLU A 74 6.15 3.04 18.32
C GLU A 74 4.84 3.49 17.63
N TYR A 75 3.66 3.31 18.27
CA TYR A 75 2.36 3.46 17.59
C TYR A 75 1.38 4.41 18.29
N GLU A 76 1.60 4.81 19.55
CA GLU A 76 0.64 5.61 20.34
C GLU A 76 0.29 6.96 19.72
N HIS A 77 1.19 7.54 18.93
CA HIS A 77 0.98 8.79 18.21
C HIS A 77 -0.19 8.75 17.20
N TRP A 78 -0.69 7.57 16.85
CA TRP A 78 -1.86 7.41 15.99
C TRP A 78 -3.20 7.53 16.72
N LYS A 79 -3.20 7.78 18.03
CA LYS A 79 -4.42 8.10 18.80
C LYS A 79 -4.24 9.41 19.54
N ASP A 80 -5.31 10.22 19.55
CA ASP A 80 -5.39 11.41 20.40
C ASP A 80 -5.88 11.04 21.80
N ARG A 81 -5.98 12.04 22.68
CA ARG A 81 -6.46 11.87 24.07
C ARG A 81 -7.89 11.34 24.17
N ASP A 82 -8.71 11.61 23.17
CA ASP A 82 -10.10 11.18 23.13
C ASP A 82 -10.24 9.78 22.49
N GLY A 83 -9.11 9.14 22.14
CA GLY A 83 -9.07 7.83 21.48
C GLY A 83 -9.48 7.86 19.99
N ARG A 84 -9.51 9.05 19.35
CA ARG A 84 -9.73 9.19 17.93
C ARG A 84 -8.42 8.97 17.17
N TRP A 85 -8.53 8.60 15.89
CA TRP A 85 -7.35 8.53 15.04
C TRP A 85 -6.75 9.91 14.82
N THR A 86 -5.45 10.03 15.07
CA THR A 86 -4.68 11.23 14.74
C THR A 86 -4.63 11.42 13.23
N GLU A 87 -4.81 12.65 12.76
CA GLU A 87 -4.73 13.03 11.36
C GLU A 87 -3.48 13.88 11.11
N ARG A 88 -2.78 13.62 10.01
CA ARG A 88 -1.65 14.44 9.55
C ARG A 88 -2.13 15.42 8.49
N SER A 89 -2.29 16.69 8.86
CA SER A 89 -2.74 17.73 7.93
C SER A 89 -1.66 18.11 6.90
N ASP A 90 -0.39 17.83 7.18
CA ASP A 90 0.76 18.01 6.29
C ASP A 90 0.88 16.91 5.23
N VAL A 91 0.15 15.80 5.37
CA VAL A 91 0.12 14.70 4.40
C VAL A 91 -1.32 14.44 3.97
N TRP A 92 -1.61 14.69 2.70
CA TRP A 92 -2.87 14.31 2.08
C TRP A 92 -2.78 12.94 1.42
N ILE A 93 -3.92 12.27 1.29
CA ILE A 93 -4.00 10.99 0.59
C ILE A 93 -5.26 10.93 -0.27
N TRP A 94 -5.17 10.26 -1.41
CA TRP A 94 -6.26 9.96 -2.31
C TRP A 94 -6.21 8.49 -2.74
N THR A 95 -7.33 7.76 -2.58
CA THR A 95 -7.38 6.32 -2.85
C THR A 95 -7.82 6.01 -4.28
N THR A 96 -7.48 4.81 -4.74
CA THR A 96 -7.77 4.32 -6.10
C THR A 96 -9.27 4.27 -6.43
N ASP A 97 -10.12 4.01 -5.44
CA ASP A 97 -11.58 3.99 -5.61
C ASP A 97 -12.18 5.40 -5.81
N GLY A 98 -11.42 6.45 -5.49
CA GLY A 98 -11.86 7.83 -5.60
C GLY A 98 -12.88 8.24 -4.52
N GLU A 99 -13.21 7.35 -3.61
CA GLU A 99 -14.24 7.58 -2.58
C GLU A 99 -13.65 8.16 -1.30
N ARG A 100 -12.35 7.89 -1.05
CA ARG A 100 -11.67 8.32 0.17
C ARG A 100 -10.48 9.20 -0.12
N CYS A 101 -10.53 10.41 0.42
CA CYS A 101 -9.44 11.38 0.37
C CYS A 101 -9.44 12.24 1.64
N GLY A 102 -8.34 12.90 1.94
CA GLY A 102 -8.21 13.81 3.08
C GLY A 102 -6.84 13.80 3.71
N ASN A 103 -6.76 14.17 4.97
CA ASN A 103 -5.54 14.07 5.76
C ASN A 103 -5.20 12.60 6.03
N LEU A 104 -3.91 12.27 6.04
CA LEU A 104 -3.46 10.91 6.31
C LEU A 104 -3.80 10.51 7.75
N LYS A 105 -4.45 9.36 7.88
CA LYS A 105 -4.75 8.67 9.13
C LYS A 105 -4.94 7.17 8.87
N PRO A 106 -5.04 6.30 9.89
CA PRO A 106 -5.48 4.92 9.69
C PRO A 106 -6.85 4.84 9.01
N GLY A 107 -7.03 3.87 8.08
CA GLY A 107 -8.29 3.68 7.36
C GLY A 107 -8.23 3.93 5.84
N PHE A 108 -7.04 4.07 5.27
CA PHE A 108 -6.84 4.19 3.82
C PHE A 108 -6.34 2.87 3.17
N GLY A 109 -6.62 1.73 3.81
CA GLY A 109 -6.41 0.41 3.22
C GLY A 109 -7.42 0.08 2.11
N VAL A 110 -7.66 -1.21 1.85
CA VAL A 110 -8.66 -1.67 0.87
C VAL A 110 -10.07 -1.18 1.19
N ASN A 111 -10.34 -0.85 2.44
CA ASN A 111 -11.54 -0.17 2.94
C ASN A 111 -11.19 0.65 4.19
N GLU A 112 -12.20 1.31 4.79
CA GLU A 112 -12.05 2.23 5.94
C GLU A 112 -11.65 1.55 7.26
N ILE A 113 -11.79 0.24 7.37
CA ILE A 113 -11.36 -0.53 8.57
C ILE A 113 -10.03 -1.25 8.37
N LYS A 114 -9.33 -0.93 7.29
CA LYS A 114 -8.03 -1.51 6.93
C LYS A 114 -6.99 -0.41 6.70
N MET A 115 -5.73 -0.78 6.83
CA MET A 115 -4.58 0.04 6.48
C MET A 115 -3.56 -0.75 5.66
N GLY A 116 -2.68 -0.03 5.00
CA GLY A 116 -1.57 -0.56 4.23
C GLY A 116 -0.27 0.20 4.50
N PRO A 117 0.72 0.09 3.58
CA PRO A 117 2.01 0.75 3.74
C PRO A 117 1.93 2.28 3.66
N GLU A 118 0.83 2.86 3.14
CA GLU A 118 0.65 4.32 3.05
C GLU A 118 0.84 5.02 4.39
N LEU A 119 0.44 4.36 5.49
CA LEU A 119 0.48 4.98 6.81
C LEU A 119 1.93 5.21 7.28
N GLY A 120 2.78 4.17 7.20
CA GLY A 120 4.20 4.28 7.55
C GLY A 120 4.99 5.12 6.56
N PHE A 121 4.68 5.01 5.25
CA PHE A 121 5.32 5.83 4.22
C PHE A 121 5.04 7.32 4.43
N GLY A 122 3.78 7.70 4.58
CA GLY A 122 3.38 9.09 4.78
C GLY A 122 3.90 9.65 6.12
N TRP A 123 4.04 8.81 7.15
CA TRP A 123 4.69 9.21 8.39
C TRP A 123 6.13 9.67 8.13
N VAL A 124 6.96 8.83 7.51
CA VAL A 124 8.37 9.14 7.25
C VAL A 124 8.53 10.34 6.33
N ILE A 125 7.77 10.39 5.25
CA ILE A 125 7.87 11.49 4.27
C ILE A 125 7.42 12.81 4.88
N GLY A 126 6.34 12.82 5.66
CA GLY A 126 5.86 14.03 6.33
C GLY A 126 6.81 14.54 7.42
N GLU A 127 7.56 13.64 8.11
CA GLU A 127 8.61 14.07 9.05
C GLU A 127 9.85 14.63 8.33
N HIS A 128 10.09 14.21 7.10
CA HIS A 128 11.29 14.58 6.36
C HIS A 128 11.11 15.89 5.55
N LEU A 129 9.95 16.07 4.92
CA LEU A 129 9.68 17.22 4.06
C LEU A 129 9.04 18.37 4.84
N GLN A 130 9.36 19.60 4.44
CA GLN A 130 8.72 20.81 4.97
C GLN A 130 7.52 21.23 4.11
N GLU A 131 7.41 20.69 2.91
CA GLU A 131 6.33 20.96 1.98
C GLU A 131 5.13 20.05 2.22
N GLN A 132 3.96 20.48 1.75
CA GLN A 132 2.76 19.67 1.75
C GLN A 132 2.96 18.40 0.91
N VAL A 133 2.61 17.26 1.46
CA VAL A 133 2.68 15.96 0.78
C VAL A 133 1.31 15.55 0.27
N LEU A 134 1.27 14.90 -0.89
CA LEU A 134 0.09 14.19 -1.41
C LEU A 134 0.46 12.77 -1.81
N LEU A 135 -0.20 11.79 -1.23
CA LEU A 135 -0.11 10.39 -1.60
C LEU A 135 -1.25 10.01 -2.55
N ILE A 136 -0.93 9.56 -3.77
CA ILE A 136 -1.92 9.06 -4.72
C ILE A 136 -1.78 7.54 -4.79
N LYS A 137 -2.76 6.80 -4.27
CA LYS A 137 -2.79 5.34 -4.38
C LYS A 137 -3.37 4.92 -5.73
N THR A 138 -2.61 4.09 -6.45
CA THR A 138 -3.00 3.50 -7.74
C THR A 138 -2.76 1.99 -7.69
N CYS A 139 -3.63 1.29 -6.98
CA CYS A 139 -3.43 -0.11 -6.66
C CYS A 139 -4.74 -0.90 -6.74
N TRP A 140 -4.66 -2.10 -7.34
CA TRP A 140 -5.81 -2.99 -7.55
C TRP A 140 -5.44 -4.43 -7.21
N GLY A 141 -6.30 -5.14 -6.50
CA GLY A 141 -6.08 -6.54 -6.13
C GLY A 141 -5.86 -7.46 -7.34
N GLY A 142 -4.99 -8.46 -7.18
CA GLY A 142 -4.81 -9.52 -8.16
C GLY A 142 -4.13 -9.10 -9.47
N ARG A 143 -3.31 -8.04 -9.48
CA ARG A 143 -2.66 -7.53 -10.69
C ARG A 143 -1.22 -8.02 -10.81
N SER A 144 -0.81 -8.33 -12.07
CA SER A 144 0.53 -8.77 -12.44
C SER A 144 1.23 -7.75 -13.33
N VAL A 145 2.57 -7.75 -13.34
CA VAL A 145 3.37 -7.01 -14.32
C VAL A 145 3.28 -7.72 -15.68
N LYS A 146 3.22 -9.04 -15.69
CA LYS A 146 3.08 -9.85 -16.91
C LYS A 146 1.92 -9.41 -17.79
N ARG A 147 0.81 -8.95 -17.19
CA ARG A 147 -0.43 -8.64 -17.89
C ARG A 147 -0.98 -7.25 -17.57
N ASP A 148 -1.34 -7.02 -16.31
CA ASP A 148 -2.17 -5.86 -15.95
C ASP A 148 -1.37 -4.56 -15.95
N PHE A 149 -0.14 -4.60 -15.44
CA PHE A 149 0.83 -3.49 -15.49
C PHE A 149 1.80 -3.58 -16.66
N LEU A 150 1.50 -4.41 -17.68
CA LEU A 150 2.37 -4.52 -18.85
C LEU A 150 2.54 -3.12 -19.46
N PRO A 151 3.77 -2.57 -19.52
CA PRO A 151 3.99 -1.22 -20.01
C PRO A 151 3.87 -1.14 -21.53
N PRO A 152 3.57 0.02 -22.14
CA PRO A 152 3.38 0.17 -23.58
C PRO A 152 4.58 -0.26 -24.43
N GLY A 153 5.80 -0.08 -23.90
CA GLY A 153 7.02 -0.50 -24.60
C GLY A 153 7.36 -1.98 -24.51
N ALA A 154 6.56 -2.77 -23.78
CA ALA A 154 6.77 -4.22 -23.71
C ALA A 154 5.92 -4.98 -24.74
N ASP A 155 6.48 -6.09 -25.25
CA ASP A 155 5.77 -6.93 -26.20
C ASP A 155 4.55 -7.62 -25.56
N LEU A 156 3.47 -7.69 -26.34
CA LEU A 156 2.33 -8.54 -26.02
C LEU A 156 2.76 -10.03 -26.07
N PRO A 157 1.99 -10.94 -25.45
CA PRO A 157 2.19 -12.35 -25.64
C PRO A 157 2.12 -12.75 -27.13
N PRO A 158 2.75 -13.89 -27.50
CA PRO A 158 2.63 -14.43 -28.84
C PRO A 158 1.17 -14.64 -29.27
N ASP A 159 0.92 -14.58 -30.59
CA ASP A 159 -0.44 -14.64 -31.15
C ASP A 159 -1.19 -15.94 -30.79
N ASP A 160 -0.50 -17.07 -30.65
CA ASP A 160 -1.12 -18.33 -30.23
C ASP A 160 -1.63 -18.28 -28.78
N VAL A 161 -0.95 -17.54 -27.91
CA VAL A 161 -1.39 -17.29 -26.51
C VAL A 161 -2.62 -16.39 -26.50
N LEU A 162 -2.57 -15.29 -27.28
CA LEU A 162 -3.70 -14.37 -27.40
C LEU A 162 -4.93 -15.04 -27.98
N GLN A 163 -4.74 -15.94 -28.99
CA GLN A 163 -5.83 -16.71 -29.61
C GLN A 163 -6.47 -17.67 -28.60
N LYS A 164 -5.69 -18.38 -27.79
CA LYS A 164 -6.21 -19.22 -26.69
C LYS A 164 -7.00 -18.43 -25.64
N GLU A 165 -6.52 -17.23 -25.30
CA GLU A 165 -7.25 -16.34 -24.40
C GLU A 165 -8.57 -15.89 -25.00
N LEU A 166 -8.61 -15.58 -26.32
CA LEU A 166 -9.81 -15.21 -27.03
C LEU A 166 -10.82 -16.35 -27.00
N GLU A 167 -10.42 -17.57 -27.37
CA GLU A 167 -11.29 -18.75 -27.34
C GLU A 167 -11.89 -19.01 -25.94
N ASN A 168 -11.07 -18.85 -24.88
CA ASN A 168 -11.54 -18.98 -23.50
C ASN A 168 -12.49 -17.83 -23.08
N ALA A 169 -12.27 -16.63 -23.57
CA ALA A 169 -13.15 -15.50 -23.31
C ALA A 169 -14.50 -15.66 -24.02
N GLN A 170 -14.47 -16.14 -25.27
CA GLN A 170 -15.68 -16.38 -26.09
C GLN A 170 -16.59 -17.48 -25.53
N LYS A 171 -16.06 -18.43 -24.74
CA LYS A 171 -16.90 -19.42 -24.02
C LYS A 171 -17.88 -18.76 -23.05
N LYS A 172 -17.51 -17.58 -22.50
CA LYS A 172 -18.36 -16.83 -21.55
C LYS A 172 -19.08 -15.66 -22.21
N LYS A 173 -18.46 -15.05 -23.19
CA LYS A 173 -18.92 -13.86 -23.90
C LYS A 173 -18.57 -14.00 -25.39
N PRO A 174 -19.45 -14.62 -26.22
CA PRO A 174 -19.17 -14.98 -27.61
C PRO A 174 -18.72 -13.82 -28.51
N GLU A 175 -19.18 -12.60 -28.21
CA GLU A 175 -18.85 -11.38 -28.96
C GLU A 175 -17.47 -10.80 -28.65
N THR A 176 -16.69 -11.40 -27.73
CA THR A 176 -15.32 -10.94 -27.42
C THR A 176 -14.44 -10.98 -28.66
N THR A 177 -13.75 -9.91 -28.94
CA THR A 177 -12.80 -9.78 -30.05
C THR A 177 -11.35 -9.95 -29.57
N LEU A 178 -10.42 -10.14 -30.51
CA LEU A 178 -9.00 -10.18 -30.22
C LEU A 178 -8.51 -8.83 -29.64
N ASP A 179 -9.07 -7.72 -30.10
CA ASP A 179 -8.74 -6.39 -29.57
C ASP A 179 -9.21 -6.23 -28.12
N ASP A 180 -10.37 -6.81 -27.75
CA ASP A 180 -10.80 -6.86 -26.35
C ASP A 180 -9.83 -7.65 -25.47
N VAL A 181 -9.24 -8.72 -25.99
CA VAL A 181 -8.22 -9.50 -25.27
C VAL A 181 -6.95 -8.66 -25.11
N LYS A 182 -6.44 -8.08 -26.20
CA LYS A 182 -5.25 -7.21 -26.18
C LYS A 182 -5.42 -6.01 -25.25
N ALA A 183 -6.60 -5.39 -25.23
CA ALA A 183 -6.91 -4.24 -24.38
C ALA A 183 -6.81 -4.54 -22.86
N ARG A 184 -6.89 -5.81 -22.45
CA ARG A 184 -6.68 -6.22 -21.03
C ARG A 184 -5.23 -6.08 -20.59
N TYR A 185 -4.29 -6.23 -21.53
CA TYR A 185 -2.88 -6.04 -21.25
C TYR A 185 -2.57 -4.56 -21.04
N GLY A 186 -1.82 -4.26 -20.01
CA GLY A 186 -1.48 -2.89 -19.63
C GLY A 186 -2.65 -2.05 -19.10
N LYS A 187 -3.81 -2.66 -18.81
CA LYS A 187 -4.97 -1.88 -18.32
C LYS A 187 -4.67 -1.16 -17.01
N ALA A 188 -4.06 -1.84 -16.02
CA ALA A 188 -3.73 -1.20 -14.76
C ALA A 188 -2.65 -0.12 -14.91
N TYR A 189 -1.73 -0.27 -15.86
CA TYR A 189 -0.78 0.79 -16.22
C TYR A 189 -1.51 2.03 -16.75
N ARG A 190 -2.39 1.88 -17.74
CA ARG A 190 -3.16 3.00 -18.30
C ARG A 190 -4.08 3.64 -17.26
N ASP A 191 -4.74 2.81 -16.44
CA ASP A 191 -5.60 3.31 -15.35
C ASP A 191 -4.79 4.13 -14.34
N MET A 192 -3.56 3.70 -14.01
CA MET A 192 -2.65 4.44 -13.12
C MET A 192 -2.31 5.81 -13.68
N ILE A 193 -1.90 5.90 -14.95
CA ILE A 193 -1.58 7.17 -15.61
C ILE A 193 -2.80 8.10 -15.63
N ALA A 194 -3.95 7.57 -16.05
CA ALA A 194 -5.19 8.34 -16.10
C ALA A 194 -5.63 8.83 -14.71
N HIS A 195 -5.49 7.98 -13.70
CA HIS A 195 -5.85 8.29 -12.33
C HIS A 195 -4.97 9.40 -11.74
N VAL A 196 -3.66 9.31 -11.90
CA VAL A 196 -2.72 10.36 -11.49
C VAL A 196 -3.04 11.67 -12.19
N GLY A 197 -3.23 11.63 -13.53
CA GLY A 197 -3.60 12.82 -14.32
C GLY A 197 -4.91 13.46 -13.84
N ASN A 198 -5.92 12.64 -13.53
CA ASN A 198 -7.20 13.12 -13.03
C ASN A 198 -7.07 13.82 -11.65
N VAL A 199 -6.31 13.22 -10.73
CA VAL A 199 -6.08 13.82 -9.40
C VAL A 199 -5.33 15.15 -9.54
N LEU A 200 -4.25 15.19 -10.31
CA LEU A 200 -3.45 16.40 -10.50
C LEU A 200 -4.24 17.52 -11.20
N GLY A 201 -5.10 17.15 -12.14
CA GLY A 201 -5.96 18.12 -12.85
C GLY A 201 -7.12 18.67 -12.01
N ASN A 202 -7.44 18.06 -10.87
CA ASN A 202 -8.58 18.41 -10.01
C ASN A 202 -8.18 18.70 -8.55
N LEU A 203 -6.92 19.02 -8.29
CA LEU A 203 -6.40 19.21 -6.92
C LEU A 203 -7.22 20.18 -6.09
N LYS A 204 -7.63 21.32 -6.65
CA LYS A 204 -8.42 22.33 -5.92
C LYS A 204 -9.79 21.82 -5.50
N GLN A 205 -10.42 21.00 -6.34
CA GLN A 205 -11.72 20.39 -6.05
C GLN A 205 -11.59 19.29 -4.99
N LEU A 206 -10.55 18.45 -5.10
CA LEU A 206 -10.32 17.32 -4.20
C LEU A 206 -9.78 17.75 -2.84
N PHE A 207 -8.93 18.76 -2.84
CA PHE A 207 -8.32 19.36 -1.65
C PHE A 207 -8.58 20.87 -1.61
N PRO A 208 -9.72 21.33 -1.05
CA PRO A 208 -10.11 22.74 -1.07
C PRO A 208 -9.08 23.71 -0.47
N LYS A 209 -8.20 23.22 0.40
CA LYS A 209 -7.08 23.99 0.97
C LYS A 209 -5.87 24.10 0.04
N TYR A 210 -5.86 23.41 -1.11
CA TYR A 210 -4.78 23.53 -2.10
C TYR A 210 -4.69 24.95 -2.66
N ASP A 211 -3.49 25.48 -2.67
CA ASP A 211 -3.18 26.78 -3.27
C ASP A 211 -2.57 26.54 -4.66
N GLU A 212 -3.30 26.93 -5.70
CA GLU A 212 -2.91 26.75 -7.10
C GLU A 212 -1.64 27.54 -7.47
N GLN A 213 -1.35 28.64 -6.74
CA GLN A 213 -0.14 29.43 -6.99
C GLN A 213 1.13 28.67 -6.57
N ARG A 214 1.01 27.76 -5.62
CA ARG A 214 2.13 26.91 -5.16
C ARG A 214 2.47 25.80 -6.14
N GLY A 215 1.48 25.34 -6.90
CA GLY A 215 1.62 24.21 -7.81
C GLY A 215 1.87 22.87 -7.09
N CYS A 216 2.18 21.86 -7.88
CA CYS A 216 2.55 20.53 -7.38
C CYS A 216 3.65 19.94 -8.27
N GLU A 217 4.42 19.00 -7.74
CA GLU A 217 5.43 18.25 -8.47
C GLU A 217 5.42 16.78 -8.10
N LEU A 218 5.67 15.90 -9.07
CA LEU A 218 5.86 14.48 -8.82
C LEU A 218 7.22 14.27 -8.16
N ALA A 219 7.21 13.78 -6.93
CA ALA A 219 8.38 13.62 -6.08
C ALA A 219 8.87 12.17 -5.97
N GLY A 220 8.02 11.17 -6.27
CA GLY A 220 8.45 9.77 -6.24
C GLY A 220 7.33 8.77 -6.54
N LEU A 221 7.76 7.54 -6.79
CA LEU A 221 6.91 6.37 -6.95
C LEU A 221 7.34 5.26 -5.99
N VAL A 222 6.39 4.65 -5.31
CA VAL A 222 6.59 3.35 -4.64
C VAL A 222 5.82 2.31 -5.43
N PHE A 223 6.52 1.28 -5.93
CA PHE A 223 5.91 0.16 -6.63
C PHE A 223 6.00 -1.10 -5.76
N PHE A 224 4.85 -1.53 -5.23
CA PHE A 224 4.76 -2.72 -4.37
C PHE A 224 3.79 -3.74 -4.95
N GLN A 225 4.34 -4.62 -5.77
CA GLN A 225 3.61 -5.64 -6.52
C GLN A 225 4.48 -6.90 -6.64
N GLY A 226 3.87 -8.08 -6.81
CA GLY A 226 4.65 -9.27 -7.11
C GLY A 226 3.93 -10.61 -6.92
N TRP A 227 2.95 -10.70 -6.03
CA TRP A 227 2.31 -11.99 -5.71
C TRP A 227 1.80 -12.74 -6.94
N ASN A 228 1.07 -12.05 -7.83
CA ASN A 228 0.47 -12.68 -9.01
C ASN A 228 1.53 -13.13 -10.03
N ASP A 229 2.65 -12.42 -10.13
CA ASP A 229 3.78 -12.85 -10.96
C ASP A 229 4.55 -14.00 -10.30
N MET A 230 4.75 -13.99 -8.97
CA MET A 230 5.46 -15.03 -8.24
C MET A 230 4.75 -16.38 -8.29
N VAL A 231 3.42 -16.41 -8.21
CA VAL A 231 2.65 -17.65 -8.25
C VAL A 231 2.36 -18.16 -9.66
N ASP A 232 2.67 -17.38 -10.70
CA ASP A 232 2.51 -17.77 -12.10
C ASP A 232 3.49 -18.92 -12.44
N GLY A 233 2.92 -20.07 -12.82
CA GLY A 233 3.69 -21.29 -13.06
C GLY A 233 4.64 -21.17 -14.25
N GLU A 234 4.28 -20.46 -15.31
CA GLU A 234 5.12 -20.22 -16.48
C GLU A 234 6.31 -19.34 -16.11
N GLN A 235 6.06 -18.20 -15.47
CA GLN A 235 7.13 -17.30 -15.02
C GLN A 235 8.10 -17.99 -14.04
N ARG A 236 7.57 -18.83 -13.14
CA ARG A 236 8.39 -19.62 -12.21
C ARG A 236 9.28 -20.63 -12.97
N GLY A 237 8.74 -21.31 -14.00
CA GLY A 237 9.49 -22.22 -14.84
C GLY A 237 10.66 -21.55 -15.57
N GLU A 238 10.49 -20.28 -15.95
CA GLU A 238 11.53 -19.44 -16.55
C GLU A 238 12.40 -18.70 -15.51
N LYS A 239 12.29 -19.01 -14.22
CA LYS A 239 12.95 -18.30 -13.11
C LYS A 239 12.74 -16.77 -13.17
N TYR A 240 11.55 -16.37 -13.60
CA TYR A 240 11.14 -14.96 -13.74
C TYR A 240 12.00 -14.10 -14.67
N ALA A 241 12.65 -14.71 -15.66
CA ALA A 241 13.56 -14.02 -16.60
C ALA A 241 12.94 -12.81 -17.31
N ARG A 242 11.61 -12.81 -17.49
CA ARG A 242 10.88 -11.70 -18.12
C ARG A 242 10.40 -10.62 -17.14
N TYR A 243 10.45 -10.88 -15.83
CA TYR A 243 9.96 -9.93 -14.84
C TYR A 243 10.84 -8.68 -14.74
N THR A 244 12.16 -8.88 -14.61
CA THR A 244 13.14 -7.78 -14.53
C THR A 244 13.04 -6.81 -15.71
N PRO A 245 13.13 -7.24 -16.98
CA PRO A 245 13.06 -6.32 -18.10
C PRO A 245 11.68 -5.64 -18.22
N ARG A 246 10.58 -6.31 -17.87
CA ARG A 246 9.24 -5.71 -17.89
C ARG A 246 9.06 -4.64 -16.84
N LEU A 247 9.56 -4.86 -15.62
CA LEU A 247 9.51 -3.84 -14.57
C LEU A 247 10.44 -2.66 -14.87
N ALA A 248 11.61 -2.92 -15.47
CA ALA A 248 12.48 -1.86 -15.96
C ALA A 248 11.80 -1.01 -17.02
N GLN A 249 11.18 -1.65 -18.02
CA GLN A 249 10.41 -0.96 -19.06
C GLN A 249 9.24 -0.17 -18.47
N LEU A 250 8.54 -0.74 -17.46
CA LEU A 250 7.44 -0.04 -16.78
C LEU A 250 7.92 1.27 -16.15
N ILE A 251 9.06 1.28 -15.48
CA ILE A 251 9.63 2.48 -14.87
C ILE A 251 9.97 3.52 -15.95
N ASN A 252 10.58 3.09 -17.05
CA ASN A 252 10.96 3.98 -18.14
C ASN A 252 9.73 4.59 -18.85
N ASP A 253 8.74 3.78 -19.18
CA ASP A 253 7.50 4.25 -19.80
C ASP A 253 6.72 5.19 -18.88
N LEU A 254 6.65 4.87 -17.58
CA LEU A 254 5.99 5.70 -16.58
C LEU A 254 6.66 7.08 -16.46
N ARG A 255 8.00 7.13 -16.41
CA ARG A 255 8.75 8.40 -16.42
C ARG A 255 8.47 9.23 -17.65
N LYS A 256 8.35 8.59 -18.80
CA LYS A 256 8.02 9.24 -20.08
C LYS A 256 6.59 9.78 -20.07
N ASP A 257 5.60 8.94 -19.72
CA ASP A 257 4.18 9.29 -19.80
C ASP A 257 3.79 10.33 -18.74
N LEU A 258 4.41 10.29 -17.56
CA LEU A 258 4.27 11.31 -16.52
C LEU A 258 5.14 12.55 -16.75
N LYS A 259 5.97 12.59 -17.80
CA LYS A 259 6.93 13.69 -18.09
C LYS A 259 7.86 13.98 -16.91
N ALA A 260 8.26 12.95 -16.19
CA ALA A 260 9.12 13.00 -15.00
C ALA A 260 10.34 12.08 -15.20
N PRO A 261 11.30 12.41 -16.08
CA PRO A 261 12.38 11.51 -16.51
C PRO A 261 13.29 11.03 -15.37
N ASN A 262 13.40 11.82 -14.30
CA ASN A 262 14.25 11.51 -13.14
C ASN A 262 13.43 11.10 -11.91
N LEU A 263 12.15 10.75 -12.06
CA LEU A 263 11.29 10.37 -10.94
C LEU A 263 11.94 9.27 -10.10
N PRO A 264 12.21 9.50 -8.80
CA PRO A 264 12.73 8.48 -7.89
C PRO A 264 11.74 7.33 -7.74
N VAL A 265 12.25 6.09 -7.70
CA VAL A 265 11.40 4.90 -7.57
C VAL A 265 11.90 4.01 -6.43
N VAL A 266 11.00 3.64 -5.55
CA VAL A 266 11.21 2.57 -4.56
C VAL A 266 10.47 1.32 -5.04
N ILE A 267 11.18 0.21 -5.18
CA ILE A 267 10.62 -1.11 -5.42
C ILE A 267 10.52 -1.83 -4.07
N GLY A 268 9.30 -2.12 -3.64
CA GLY A 268 9.06 -2.95 -2.46
C GLY A 268 9.23 -4.44 -2.78
N GLU A 269 10.08 -5.13 -2.01
CA GLU A 269 10.22 -6.58 -2.10
C GLU A 269 8.92 -7.28 -1.78
N LEU A 270 8.59 -8.36 -2.50
CA LEU A 270 7.56 -9.29 -2.07
C LEU A 270 8.15 -10.27 -1.03
N GLY A 271 8.08 -9.88 0.25
CA GLY A 271 8.64 -10.65 1.37
C GLY A 271 7.63 -11.57 2.06
N ALA A 272 6.45 -11.76 1.50
CA ALA A 272 5.43 -12.65 2.06
C ALA A 272 5.95 -14.09 2.21
N GLY A 273 5.76 -14.68 3.40
CA GLY A 273 6.31 -15.98 3.76
C GLY A 273 7.72 -15.94 4.34
N GLY A 274 8.31 -14.76 4.53
CA GLY A 274 9.60 -14.58 5.22
C GLY A 274 10.80 -15.20 4.50
N LYS A 275 10.68 -15.47 3.17
CA LYS A 275 11.72 -16.16 2.39
C LYS A 275 12.05 -15.39 1.11
N ARG A 276 13.30 -15.50 0.69
CA ARG A 276 13.77 -14.99 -0.59
C ARG A 276 14.06 -16.15 -1.54
N GLY A 277 13.78 -15.94 -2.81
CA GLY A 277 14.03 -16.92 -3.89
C GLY A 277 14.24 -16.20 -5.21
N ASP A 278 14.06 -16.95 -6.32
CA ASP A 278 14.30 -16.45 -7.68
C ASP A 278 13.44 -15.21 -8.00
N PHE A 279 12.22 -15.10 -7.44
CA PHE A 279 11.35 -13.95 -7.67
C PHE A 279 11.92 -12.68 -7.02
N GLN A 280 12.33 -12.73 -5.78
CA GLN A 280 12.95 -11.60 -5.07
C GLN A 280 14.30 -11.21 -5.69
N ALA A 281 15.04 -12.19 -6.23
CA ALA A 281 16.24 -11.91 -7.01
C ALA A 281 15.92 -11.13 -8.30
N ALA A 282 14.85 -11.51 -9.02
CA ALA A 282 14.39 -10.78 -10.20
C ALA A 282 13.91 -9.37 -9.88
N GLN A 283 13.26 -9.15 -8.72
CA GLN A 283 12.89 -7.81 -8.26
C GLN A 283 14.13 -6.96 -7.93
N THR A 284 15.10 -7.53 -7.21
CA THR A 284 16.34 -6.84 -6.82
C THR A 284 17.14 -6.39 -8.03
N ALA A 285 17.26 -7.26 -9.04
CA ALA A 285 18.03 -7.02 -10.26
C ALA A 285 17.60 -5.74 -11.01
N VAL A 286 16.35 -5.30 -10.86
CA VAL A 286 15.89 -4.04 -11.49
C VAL A 286 16.65 -2.83 -10.95
N ALA A 287 16.80 -2.72 -9.63
CA ALA A 287 17.51 -1.59 -9.01
C ALA A 287 19.03 -1.62 -9.25
N GLU A 288 19.56 -2.78 -9.66
CA GLU A 288 20.97 -2.98 -9.98
C GLU A 288 21.32 -2.61 -11.43
N LEU A 289 20.31 -2.34 -12.29
CA LEU A 289 20.55 -1.92 -13.67
C LEU A 289 21.30 -0.59 -13.71
N PRO A 290 22.29 -0.43 -14.59
CA PRO A 290 23.13 0.77 -14.66
C PRO A 290 22.35 2.07 -14.79
N GLU A 291 21.27 2.08 -15.59
CA GLU A 291 20.41 3.24 -15.83
C GLU A 291 19.58 3.65 -14.60
N PHE A 292 19.43 2.77 -13.62
CA PHE A 292 18.65 3.02 -12.40
C PHE A 292 19.53 3.32 -11.18
N LYS A 293 20.84 3.24 -11.35
CA LYS A 293 21.78 3.49 -10.26
C LYS A 293 21.60 4.91 -9.71
N GLY A 294 21.24 4.99 -8.44
CA GLY A 294 21.11 6.27 -7.72
C GLY A 294 19.70 6.88 -7.75
N ASN A 295 18.77 6.38 -8.59
CA ASN A 295 17.40 6.89 -8.65
C ASN A 295 16.31 5.81 -8.56
N VAL A 296 16.70 4.53 -8.40
CA VAL A 296 15.82 3.42 -8.03
C VAL A 296 16.42 2.73 -6.81
N ALA A 297 15.60 2.51 -5.78
CA ALA A 297 15.96 1.77 -4.58
C ALA A 297 15.12 0.50 -4.47
N PHE A 298 15.72 -0.58 -4.01
CA PHE A 298 15.04 -1.81 -3.65
C PHE A 298 14.99 -1.91 -2.12
N VAL A 299 13.77 -2.04 -1.57
CA VAL A 299 13.54 -2.14 -0.13
C VAL A 299 13.13 -3.55 0.24
N LYS A 300 13.94 -4.19 1.08
CA LYS A 300 13.66 -5.53 1.60
C LYS A 300 12.51 -5.48 2.59
N THR A 301 11.60 -6.45 2.49
CA THR A 301 10.45 -6.57 3.41
C THR A 301 10.36 -7.93 4.09
N VAL A 302 11.18 -8.89 3.66
CA VAL A 302 11.22 -10.25 4.23
C VAL A 302 11.50 -10.25 5.73
N GLU A 303 12.31 -9.30 6.20
CA GLU A 303 12.70 -9.15 7.60
C GLU A 303 11.55 -8.70 8.53
N PHE A 304 10.47 -8.18 7.96
CA PHE A 304 9.28 -7.77 8.72
C PHE A 304 8.28 -8.92 8.91
N TRP A 305 8.57 -10.10 8.34
CA TRP A 305 7.69 -11.26 8.49
C TRP A 305 7.60 -11.69 9.95
N GLU A 306 6.42 -12.11 10.37
CA GLU A 306 6.11 -12.55 11.74
C GLU A 306 5.83 -14.07 11.76
N PRO A 307 6.85 -14.91 11.98
CA PRO A 307 6.69 -16.37 11.98
C PRO A 307 5.69 -16.89 13.02
N ASP A 308 5.63 -16.25 14.19
CA ASP A 308 4.71 -16.63 15.25
C ASP A 308 3.24 -16.41 14.84
N VAL A 309 2.96 -15.34 14.09
CA VAL A 309 1.63 -15.07 13.56
C VAL A 309 1.30 -16.02 12.40
N GLU A 310 2.29 -16.35 11.56
CA GLU A 310 2.14 -17.39 10.52
C GLU A 310 1.78 -18.75 11.14
N GLU A 311 2.46 -19.15 12.19
CA GLU A 311 2.18 -20.39 12.91
C GLU A 311 0.73 -20.42 13.46
N MET A 312 0.21 -19.27 13.94
CA MET A 312 -1.19 -19.18 14.38
C MET A 312 -2.16 -19.41 13.21
N VAL A 313 -1.81 -18.91 11.99
CA VAL A 313 -2.61 -19.16 10.78
C VAL A 313 -2.57 -20.64 10.40
N ASP A 314 -1.41 -21.26 10.37
CA ASP A 314 -1.22 -22.65 9.97
C ASP A 314 -1.92 -23.62 10.94
N LYS A 315 -1.86 -23.33 12.24
CA LYS A 315 -2.58 -24.07 13.29
C LYS A 315 -4.07 -23.74 13.38
N ASN A 316 -4.58 -22.84 12.53
CA ASN A 316 -5.97 -22.38 12.57
C ASN A 316 -6.42 -21.84 13.95
N VAL A 317 -5.53 -21.18 14.69
CA VAL A 317 -5.79 -20.61 16.02
C VAL A 317 -7.04 -19.72 16.02
N TRP A 318 -7.27 -18.99 14.93
CA TRP A 318 -8.43 -18.12 14.73
C TRP A 318 -9.81 -18.81 14.74
N ARG A 319 -9.84 -20.17 14.68
CA ARG A 319 -11.04 -21.00 14.81
C ARG A 319 -11.16 -21.72 16.15
N GLY A 320 -10.12 -21.65 16.98
CA GLY A 320 -10.02 -22.35 18.25
C GLY A 320 -10.38 -21.46 19.46
N PRO A 321 -10.24 -22.00 20.70
CA PRO A 321 -10.49 -21.26 21.92
C PRO A 321 -9.56 -20.04 22.10
N ASP A 322 -8.38 -20.10 21.52
CA ASP A 322 -7.35 -19.05 21.59
C ASP A 322 -7.46 -17.99 20.47
N TRP A 323 -8.59 -17.91 19.76
CA TRP A 323 -8.79 -17.03 18.61
C TRP A 323 -8.40 -15.58 18.88
N VAL A 324 -8.53 -15.08 20.10
CA VAL A 324 -8.18 -13.72 20.50
C VAL A 324 -6.69 -13.43 20.26
N LYS A 325 -5.81 -14.41 20.41
CA LYS A 325 -4.38 -14.25 20.17
C LYS A 325 -4.12 -13.81 18.71
N PHE A 326 -4.71 -14.53 17.75
CA PHE A 326 -4.61 -14.15 16.34
C PHE A 326 -5.40 -12.87 16.02
N TYR A 327 -6.58 -12.71 16.63
CA TYR A 327 -7.39 -11.51 16.44
C TYR A 327 -6.64 -10.21 16.73
N ASN A 328 -5.78 -10.18 17.71
CA ASN A 328 -5.00 -9.02 18.11
C ASN A 328 -3.85 -8.69 17.14
N VAL A 329 -3.23 -9.69 16.52
CA VAL A 329 -1.99 -9.51 15.75
C VAL A 329 -2.14 -9.73 14.25
N GLY A 330 -3.20 -10.44 13.81
CA GLY A 330 -3.42 -10.78 12.42
C GLY A 330 -4.89 -10.70 12.00
N SER A 331 -5.15 -10.61 10.71
CA SER A 331 -6.51 -10.51 10.15
C SER A 331 -6.68 -11.19 8.79
N GLU A 332 -5.60 -11.67 8.19
CA GLU A 332 -5.56 -12.23 6.84
C GLU A 332 -4.58 -13.41 6.79
N ARG A 333 -4.45 -14.01 5.60
CA ARG A 333 -3.48 -15.06 5.34
C ARG A 333 -2.12 -14.50 4.89
N GLY A 334 -1.13 -15.39 4.73
CA GLY A 334 0.24 -15.06 4.38
C GLY A 334 0.39 -14.19 3.12
N TYR A 335 -0.44 -14.41 2.08
CA TYR A 335 -0.38 -13.60 0.86
C TYR A 335 -0.75 -12.12 1.05
N HIS A 336 -1.41 -11.77 2.16
CA HIS A 336 -1.68 -10.41 2.60
C HIS A 336 -0.93 -10.08 3.90
N TYR A 337 0.31 -10.56 4.03
CA TYR A 337 1.17 -10.29 5.18
C TYR A 337 0.47 -10.51 6.53
N LEU A 338 -0.31 -11.61 6.61
CA LEU A 338 -1.07 -12.02 7.80
C LEU A 338 -2.13 -10.98 8.24
N GLY A 339 -2.28 -9.88 7.50
CA GLY A 339 -3.10 -8.74 7.89
C GLY A 339 -2.61 -8.06 9.16
N SER A 340 -1.30 -8.09 9.41
CA SER A 340 -0.64 -7.48 10.57
C SER A 340 -0.35 -6.00 10.32
N ALA A 341 -0.86 -5.12 11.18
CA ALA A 341 -0.56 -3.69 11.12
C ALA A 341 0.93 -3.42 11.37
N ARG A 342 1.60 -4.21 12.20
CA ARG A 342 3.03 -4.11 12.45
C ARG A 342 3.81 -4.27 11.15
N ILE A 343 3.52 -5.34 10.38
CA ILE A 343 4.21 -5.61 9.11
C ILE A 343 3.96 -4.46 8.12
N TYR A 344 2.70 -4.09 7.89
CA TYR A 344 2.36 -3.03 6.91
C TYR A 344 2.96 -1.67 7.27
N TYR A 345 2.91 -1.30 8.54
CA TYR A 345 3.47 -0.04 9.00
C TYR A 345 4.99 0.01 8.83
N ARG A 346 5.71 -1.05 9.23
CA ARG A 346 7.16 -1.15 9.08
C ARG A 346 7.61 -1.19 7.63
N MET A 347 6.89 -1.92 6.77
CA MET A 347 7.12 -1.86 5.32
C MET A 347 6.97 -0.43 4.79
N GLY A 348 5.89 0.25 5.17
CA GLY A 348 5.65 1.64 4.77
C GLY A 348 6.76 2.57 5.23
N LYS A 349 7.22 2.45 6.47
CA LYS A 349 8.38 3.22 6.97
C LYS A 349 9.63 2.96 6.14
N ALA A 350 9.97 1.69 5.88
CA ALA A 350 11.13 1.34 5.08
C ALA A 350 11.03 1.87 3.64
N PHE A 351 9.83 1.89 3.04
CA PHE A 351 9.62 2.53 1.73
C PHE A 351 9.86 4.05 1.80
N GLY A 352 9.40 4.69 2.88
CA GLY A 352 9.66 6.11 3.14
C GLY A 352 11.14 6.41 3.31
N GLU A 353 11.85 5.64 4.10
CA GLU A 353 13.30 5.76 4.32
C GLU A 353 14.08 5.55 3.02
N GLY A 354 13.69 4.54 2.22
CA GLY A 354 14.25 4.31 0.88
C GLY A 354 14.03 5.50 -0.05
N MET A 355 12.84 6.12 -0.01
CA MET A 355 12.53 7.31 -0.80
C MET A 355 13.34 8.53 -0.33
N VAL A 356 13.43 8.78 0.97
CA VAL A 356 14.27 9.85 1.55
C VAL A 356 15.71 9.71 1.11
N GLY A 357 16.26 8.48 1.10
CA GLY A 357 17.62 8.21 0.61
C GLY A 357 17.81 8.50 -0.89
N LEU A 358 16.74 8.50 -1.70
CA LEU A 358 16.79 8.91 -3.11
C LEU A 358 16.63 10.42 -3.29
N LEU A 359 15.83 11.08 -2.46
CA LEU A 359 15.59 12.53 -2.51
C LEU A 359 16.81 13.35 -2.03
N ALA A 360 17.67 12.77 -1.19
CA ALA A 360 18.87 13.40 -0.66
C ALA A 360 20.04 13.45 -1.66
N LYS A 361 19.91 12.88 -2.86
CA LYS A 361 20.96 12.83 -3.92
C LYS A 361 20.74 13.90 -4.96
#